data_fc191ba57eae170f6e8b4f653b9a92d1
#
_entry.id   fc191ba57eae170f6e8b4f653b9a92d1
#
_cell.length_a   1.000
_cell.length_b   1.000
_cell.length_c   1.000
_cell.angle_alpha   90.00
_cell.angle_beta   90.00
_cell.angle_gamma   90.00
#
_symmetry.space_group_name_H-M   'P 1'
#
loop_
_entity.id
_entity.type
_entity.pdbx_description
1 polymer ?
#
loop_
_entity_poly.entity_id
_entity_poly.type
_entity_poly.pdbx_seq_one_letter_code
_entity_poly.pdbx_strand_id
1 'polypeptide(L)'
;MSIHTQARKVTTQTLQEMKHAGEKITMLTAYDYSLAKLVDRSGVDIILVGDSAANVMAGHDTTVPITLDHMIYHAQCVQKAVDRALIVVDMPFGTYQGNSRAALDSAIRIMKEAAGHAVKLEGGSEVVESIERILTAGIPVMGHLGLTPQSIYKFGTYTVRAKEDEEAQKLITDAKLLEAAGCFAIVLEKIPSGLAKQVSESVEIPTIGIGAGGDCDGQVLVLHDMLGITTDFSPRFLRRYLNLEEQIEGAVKQFCEDVRAKDFPNQDESY
;
A
#
# COMPACT_ATOMS: atom_id res chain seq x y z
N MET A 1 -14.37 -17.71 32.08
CA MET A 1 -14.18 -16.37 31.49
C MET A 1 -13.04 -16.49 30.47
N SER A 2 -13.35 -16.46 29.19
CA SER A 2 -12.34 -16.50 28.12
C SER A 2 -11.69 -15.12 28.07
N ILE A 3 -10.41 -15.03 28.45
CA ILE A 3 -9.61 -13.84 28.25
C ILE A 3 -9.29 -13.82 26.75
N HIS A 4 -10.14 -13.16 25.96
CA HIS A 4 -9.75 -12.73 24.63
C HIS A 4 -8.66 -11.66 24.83
N THR A 5 -7.41 -12.06 24.75
CA THR A 5 -6.28 -11.13 24.61
C THR A 5 -6.52 -10.41 23.28
N GLN A 6 -7.09 -9.21 23.34
CA GLN A 6 -7.22 -8.35 22.17
C GLN A 6 -5.80 -8.14 21.61
N ALA A 7 -5.56 -8.55 20.38
CA ALA A 7 -4.26 -8.38 19.75
C ALA A 7 -3.88 -6.89 19.80
N ARG A 8 -2.66 -6.59 20.27
CA ARG A 8 -2.17 -5.20 20.37
C ARG A 8 -2.23 -4.56 18.98
N LYS A 9 -2.92 -3.43 18.85
CA LYS A 9 -2.99 -2.66 17.61
C LYS A 9 -1.60 -2.18 17.18
N VAL A 10 -1.32 -2.27 15.90
CA VAL A 10 -0.11 -1.71 15.30
C VAL A 10 -0.28 -0.20 15.15
N THR A 11 0.70 0.55 15.60
CA THR A 11 0.77 2.01 15.52
C THR A 11 2.05 2.44 14.83
N THR A 12 2.18 3.71 14.48
CA THR A 12 3.43 4.26 13.93
C THR A 12 4.61 4.04 14.87
N GLN A 13 4.39 4.11 16.20
CA GLN A 13 5.42 3.81 17.20
C GLN A 13 5.80 2.33 17.22
N THR A 14 4.83 1.41 17.04
CA THR A 14 5.12 -0.03 16.94
C THR A 14 6.08 -0.31 15.79
N LEU A 15 5.89 0.34 14.63
CA LEU A 15 6.78 0.17 13.49
C LEU A 15 8.20 0.67 13.77
N GLN A 16 8.32 1.77 14.49
CA GLN A 16 9.61 2.29 14.93
C GLN A 16 10.32 1.33 15.92
N GLU A 17 9.56 0.75 16.86
CA GLU A 17 10.05 -0.26 17.80
C GLU A 17 10.54 -1.51 17.03
N MET A 18 9.81 -1.96 16.01
CA MET A 18 10.20 -3.10 15.15
C MET A 18 11.53 -2.83 14.41
N LYS A 19 11.68 -1.64 13.81
CA LYS A 19 12.96 -1.26 13.18
C LYS A 19 14.13 -1.34 14.18
N HIS A 20 13.98 -0.73 15.34
CA HIS A 20 15.02 -0.76 16.37
C HIS A 20 15.34 -2.18 16.87
N ALA A 21 14.35 -3.07 16.89
CA ALA A 21 14.54 -4.48 17.24
C ALA A 21 15.09 -5.35 16.07
N GLY A 22 15.19 -4.79 14.87
CA GLY A 22 15.57 -5.55 13.67
C GLY A 22 14.47 -6.50 13.17
N GLU A 23 13.22 -6.31 13.62
CA GLU A 23 12.05 -7.08 13.19
C GLU A 23 11.54 -6.56 11.87
N LYS A 24 11.25 -7.47 10.91
CA LYS A 24 10.78 -7.07 9.58
C LYS A 24 9.29 -6.75 9.60
N ILE A 25 8.95 -5.61 9.00
CA ILE A 25 7.58 -5.09 8.88
C ILE A 25 6.93 -5.69 7.62
N THR A 26 5.73 -6.21 7.77
CA THR A 26 4.94 -6.76 6.67
C THR A 26 3.83 -5.79 6.27
N MET A 27 3.71 -5.54 4.96
CA MET A 27 2.69 -4.65 4.41
C MET A 27 2.05 -5.28 3.18
N LEU A 28 0.72 -5.24 3.08
CA LEU A 28 -0.03 -5.67 1.90
C LEU A 28 -1.11 -4.66 1.56
N THR A 29 -1.47 -4.57 0.28
CA THR A 29 -2.64 -3.77 -0.10
C THR A 29 -3.93 -4.52 0.20
N ALA A 30 -5.02 -3.77 0.46
CA ALA A 30 -6.39 -4.28 0.44
C ALA A 30 -7.36 -3.16 0.08
N TYR A 31 -8.50 -3.52 -0.52
CA TYR A 31 -9.43 -2.55 -1.10
C TYR A 31 -10.90 -2.82 -0.75
N ASP A 32 -11.21 -3.96 -0.16
CA ASP A 32 -12.55 -4.38 0.23
C ASP A 32 -12.57 -5.03 1.62
N TYR A 33 -13.78 -5.21 2.15
CA TYR A 33 -14.00 -5.77 3.48
C TYR A 33 -13.51 -7.22 3.61
N SER A 34 -13.81 -8.07 2.63
CA SER A 34 -13.59 -9.51 2.74
C SER A 34 -12.11 -9.87 2.72
N LEU A 35 -11.37 -9.32 1.75
CA LEU A 35 -9.93 -9.53 1.64
C LEU A 35 -9.17 -8.83 2.78
N ALA A 36 -9.55 -7.60 3.15
CA ALA A 36 -8.92 -6.91 4.28
C ALA A 36 -9.04 -7.70 5.59
N LYS A 37 -10.19 -8.33 5.85
CA LYS A 37 -10.40 -9.18 7.02
C LYS A 37 -9.49 -10.41 7.04
N LEU A 38 -9.26 -11.04 5.89
CA LEU A 38 -8.34 -12.16 5.77
C LEU A 38 -6.89 -11.72 5.99
N VAL A 39 -6.51 -10.60 5.38
CA VAL A 39 -5.15 -10.02 5.51
C VAL A 39 -4.85 -9.65 6.96
N ASP A 40 -5.75 -8.96 7.65
CA ASP A 40 -5.58 -8.57 9.06
C ASP A 40 -5.43 -9.79 9.99
N ARG A 41 -6.29 -10.80 9.80
CA ARG A 41 -6.23 -12.07 10.57
C ARG A 41 -4.96 -12.88 10.31
N SER A 42 -4.30 -12.67 9.16
CA SER A 42 -3.03 -13.31 8.83
C SER A 42 -1.82 -12.66 9.51
N GLY A 43 -2.04 -11.55 10.24
CA GLY A 43 -1.02 -10.92 11.08
C GLY A 43 -0.14 -9.91 10.35
N VAL A 44 -0.58 -9.37 9.22
CA VAL A 44 0.13 -8.29 8.49
C VAL A 44 0.14 -7.02 9.35
N ASP A 45 1.27 -6.31 9.40
CA ASP A 45 1.42 -5.14 10.27
C ASP A 45 0.78 -3.88 9.70
N ILE A 46 0.86 -3.70 8.39
CA ILE A 46 0.28 -2.55 7.68
C ILE A 46 -0.64 -3.04 6.57
N ILE A 47 -1.83 -2.47 6.49
CA ILE A 47 -2.70 -2.60 5.33
C ILE A 47 -2.72 -1.27 4.59
N LEU A 48 -2.29 -1.29 3.32
CA LEU A 48 -2.31 -0.15 2.43
C LEU A 48 -3.59 -0.16 1.60
N VAL A 49 -4.40 0.89 1.74
CA VAL A 49 -5.41 1.21 0.74
C VAL A 49 -4.69 2.00 -0.36
N GLY A 50 -4.14 1.25 -1.32
CA GLY A 50 -3.26 1.78 -2.36
C GLY A 50 -4.04 2.36 -3.54
N ASP A 51 -3.51 3.39 -4.20
CA ASP A 51 -4.04 3.90 -5.46
C ASP A 51 -3.92 2.89 -6.62
N SER A 52 -3.13 1.82 -6.42
CA SER A 52 -3.13 0.60 -7.25
C SER A 52 -4.52 -0.05 -7.39
N ALA A 53 -5.51 0.35 -6.56
CA ALA A 53 -6.92 0.05 -6.79
C ALA A 53 -7.39 0.48 -8.18
N ALA A 54 -6.83 1.55 -8.76
CA ALA A 54 -7.09 1.95 -10.15
C ALA A 54 -6.82 0.80 -11.13
N ASN A 55 -5.72 0.07 -10.93
CA ASN A 55 -5.34 -1.04 -11.80
C ASN A 55 -6.15 -2.30 -11.49
N VAL A 56 -6.06 -2.80 -10.24
CA VAL A 56 -6.55 -4.15 -9.90
C VAL A 56 -8.04 -4.20 -9.58
N MET A 57 -8.69 -3.08 -9.28
CA MET A 57 -10.14 -3.01 -9.01
C MET A 57 -10.92 -2.35 -10.15
N ALA A 58 -10.36 -1.32 -10.78
CA ALA A 58 -11.05 -0.55 -11.82
C ALA A 58 -10.55 -0.82 -13.25
N GLY A 59 -9.45 -1.58 -13.43
CA GLY A 59 -8.91 -1.97 -14.72
C GLY A 59 -8.27 -0.83 -15.52
N HIS A 60 -7.80 0.23 -14.85
CA HIS A 60 -7.07 1.30 -15.51
C HIS A 60 -5.60 0.92 -15.74
N ASP A 61 -5.00 1.47 -16.80
CA ASP A 61 -3.58 1.23 -17.13
C ASP A 61 -2.61 1.89 -16.15
N THR A 62 -3.04 2.92 -15.43
CA THR A 62 -2.24 3.70 -14.46
C THR A 62 -3.03 4.00 -13.21
N THR A 63 -2.33 4.44 -12.13
CA THR A 63 -2.99 4.87 -10.89
C THR A 63 -3.60 6.27 -10.98
N VAL A 64 -3.26 7.05 -11.99
CA VAL A 64 -3.65 8.45 -12.15
C VAL A 64 -5.17 8.72 -12.16
N PRO A 65 -6.03 7.87 -12.77
CA PRO A 65 -7.47 8.14 -12.85
C PRO A 65 -8.25 7.97 -11.55
N ILE A 66 -7.71 7.31 -10.52
CA ILE A 66 -8.46 7.08 -9.29
C ILE A 66 -8.71 8.38 -8.54
N THR A 67 -9.92 8.56 -8.05
CA THR A 67 -10.33 9.78 -7.34
C THR A 67 -10.20 9.66 -5.83
N LEU A 68 -10.21 10.79 -5.14
CA LEU A 68 -10.26 10.82 -3.68
C LEU A 68 -11.50 10.10 -3.12
N ASP A 69 -12.65 10.23 -3.78
CA ASP A 69 -13.89 9.58 -3.36
C ASP A 69 -13.80 8.05 -3.50
N HIS A 70 -13.15 7.54 -4.55
CA HIS A 70 -12.85 6.11 -4.69
C HIS A 70 -11.93 5.62 -3.56
N MET A 71 -10.88 6.36 -3.25
CA MET A 71 -9.96 6.01 -2.16
C MET A 71 -10.66 5.99 -0.81
N ILE A 72 -11.52 6.97 -0.54
CA ILE A 72 -12.34 7.02 0.68
C ILE A 72 -13.28 5.82 0.75
N TYR A 73 -13.95 5.44 -0.35
CA TYR A 73 -14.81 4.27 -0.40
C TYR A 73 -14.06 2.98 -0.06
N HIS A 74 -12.91 2.73 -0.71
CA HIS A 74 -12.08 1.56 -0.40
C HIS A 74 -11.61 1.57 1.05
N ALA A 75 -11.17 2.71 1.55
CA ALA A 75 -10.71 2.84 2.93
C ALA A 75 -11.83 2.59 3.95
N GLN A 76 -13.06 3.01 3.67
CA GLN A 76 -14.25 2.69 4.50
C GLN A 76 -14.52 1.18 4.56
N CYS A 77 -14.35 0.47 3.43
CA CYS A 77 -14.51 -0.97 3.39
C CYS A 77 -13.44 -1.67 4.23
N VAL A 78 -12.18 -1.27 4.07
CA VAL A 78 -11.03 -1.84 4.79
C VAL A 78 -11.13 -1.57 6.30
N GLN A 79 -11.45 -0.35 6.69
CA GLN A 79 -11.54 0.05 8.10
C GLN A 79 -12.53 -0.80 8.91
N LYS A 80 -13.66 -1.17 8.31
CA LYS A 80 -14.65 -2.03 8.95
C LYS A 80 -14.19 -3.47 9.19
N ALA A 81 -13.13 -3.89 8.52
CA ALA A 81 -12.62 -5.26 8.53
C ALA A 81 -11.38 -5.46 9.40
N VAL A 82 -10.69 -4.37 9.75
CA VAL A 82 -9.35 -4.41 10.35
C VAL A 82 -9.43 -4.11 11.85
N ASP A 83 -8.92 -5.04 12.65
CA ASP A 83 -8.88 -4.91 14.11
C ASP A 83 -7.46 -4.57 14.62
N ARG A 84 -6.40 -5.05 13.95
CA ARG A 84 -5.02 -4.98 14.42
C ARG A 84 -4.12 -4.08 13.57
N ALA A 85 -4.08 -4.26 12.26
CA ALA A 85 -3.11 -3.63 11.38
C ALA A 85 -3.24 -2.09 11.34
N LEU A 86 -2.12 -1.41 11.10
CA LEU A 86 -2.13 0.02 10.78
C LEU A 86 -2.69 0.23 9.37
N ILE A 87 -3.73 1.03 9.23
CA ILE A 87 -4.33 1.37 7.94
C ILE A 87 -3.69 2.65 7.41
N VAL A 88 -3.00 2.54 6.27
CA VAL A 88 -2.43 3.67 5.52
C VAL A 88 -3.22 3.83 4.23
N VAL A 89 -3.59 5.07 3.89
CA VAL A 89 -4.38 5.38 2.69
C VAL A 89 -3.58 6.26 1.75
N ASP A 90 -3.46 5.86 0.49
CA ASP A 90 -2.82 6.69 -0.52
C ASP A 90 -3.66 7.94 -0.82
N MET A 91 -3.00 9.08 -0.86
CA MET A 91 -3.56 10.28 -1.44
C MET A 91 -3.40 10.19 -2.97
N PRO A 92 -4.51 10.17 -3.74
CA PRO A 92 -4.43 9.99 -5.18
C PRO A 92 -3.86 11.21 -5.89
N PHE A 93 -3.38 10.99 -7.13
CA PHE A 93 -2.85 12.06 -7.98
C PHE A 93 -3.79 13.26 -8.05
N GLY A 94 -3.22 14.47 -7.98
CA GLY A 94 -3.94 15.74 -8.06
C GLY A 94 -4.47 16.26 -6.72
N THR A 95 -4.38 15.48 -5.63
CA THR A 95 -4.92 15.89 -4.33
C THR A 95 -3.92 16.59 -3.40
N TYR A 96 -2.62 16.53 -3.72
CA TYR A 96 -1.56 17.09 -2.85
C TYR A 96 -0.42 17.80 -3.60
N GLN A 97 -0.30 17.61 -4.93
CA GLN A 97 0.79 18.21 -5.71
C GLN A 97 0.59 19.69 -5.99
N GLY A 98 -0.65 20.18 -5.97
CA GLY A 98 -0.99 21.53 -6.38
C GLY A 98 -0.68 22.60 -5.33
N ASN A 99 -1.02 22.34 -4.08
CA ASN A 99 -0.72 23.21 -2.93
C ASN A 99 -0.99 22.51 -1.60
N SER A 100 -0.33 22.98 -0.54
CA SER A 100 -0.38 22.37 0.80
C SER A 100 -1.75 22.46 1.49
N ARG A 101 -2.58 23.47 1.17
CA ARG A 101 -3.94 23.59 1.71
C ARG A 101 -4.87 22.52 1.15
N ALA A 102 -4.87 22.34 -0.17
CA ALA A 102 -5.67 21.28 -0.80
C ALA A 102 -5.23 19.89 -0.36
N ALA A 103 -3.92 19.70 -0.13
CA ALA A 103 -3.37 18.48 0.43
C ALA A 103 -3.94 18.19 1.83
N LEU A 104 -3.95 19.19 2.71
CA LEU A 104 -4.53 19.06 4.05
C LEU A 104 -6.04 18.78 3.99
N ASP A 105 -6.81 19.50 3.16
CA ASP A 105 -8.25 19.29 3.02
C ASP A 105 -8.55 17.85 2.55
N SER A 106 -7.77 17.31 1.62
CA SER A 106 -7.88 15.94 1.13
C SER A 106 -7.53 14.91 2.21
N ALA A 107 -6.44 15.13 2.95
CA ALA A 107 -6.05 14.27 4.06
C ALA A 107 -7.10 14.25 5.19
N ILE A 108 -7.67 15.41 5.53
CA ILE A 108 -8.76 15.52 6.52
C ILE A 108 -9.97 14.69 6.08
N ARG A 109 -10.33 14.70 4.79
CA ARG A 109 -11.42 13.88 4.27
C ARG A 109 -11.13 12.38 4.49
N ILE A 110 -9.95 11.90 4.15
CA ILE A 110 -9.55 10.51 4.38
C ILE A 110 -9.69 10.14 5.88
N MET A 111 -9.15 10.97 6.77
CA MET A 111 -9.17 10.70 8.21
C MET A 111 -10.60 10.70 8.79
N LYS A 112 -11.44 11.63 8.36
CA LYS A 112 -12.81 11.79 8.91
C LYS A 112 -13.82 10.85 8.28
N GLU A 113 -13.76 10.65 6.97
CA GLU A 113 -14.77 9.90 6.23
C GLU A 113 -14.47 8.40 6.19
N ALA A 114 -13.19 8.02 6.23
CA ALA A 114 -12.76 6.63 6.14
C ALA A 114 -12.07 6.08 7.39
N ALA A 115 -11.87 6.90 8.43
CA ALA A 115 -11.16 6.52 9.64
C ALA A 115 -9.78 5.86 9.36
N GLY A 116 -9.07 6.32 8.33
CA GLY A 116 -7.68 5.93 8.08
C GLY A 116 -6.80 6.32 9.27
N HIS A 117 -5.70 5.59 9.47
CA HIS A 117 -4.78 5.89 10.58
C HIS A 117 -3.64 6.81 10.13
N ALA A 118 -3.29 6.78 8.85
CA ALA A 118 -2.25 7.59 8.23
C ALA A 118 -2.51 7.74 6.73
N VAL A 119 -1.82 8.69 6.10
CA VAL A 119 -1.85 8.87 4.65
C VAL A 119 -0.47 8.61 4.04
N LYS A 120 -0.42 8.23 2.74
CA LYS A 120 0.81 8.10 1.97
C LYS A 120 0.83 9.08 0.80
N LEU A 121 1.98 9.71 0.55
CA LEU A 121 2.22 10.65 -0.54
C LEU A 121 3.49 10.26 -1.31
N GLU A 122 3.45 10.44 -2.62
CA GLU A 122 4.59 10.20 -3.52
C GLU A 122 5.38 11.48 -3.80
N GLY A 123 6.70 11.39 -3.68
CA GLY A 123 7.65 12.45 -3.92
C GLY A 123 8.46 12.84 -2.69
N GLY A 124 9.52 13.62 -2.91
CA GLY A 124 10.42 14.15 -1.89
C GLY A 124 10.26 15.66 -1.72
N SER A 125 11.32 16.40 -2.03
CA SER A 125 11.35 17.87 -1.92
C SER A 125 10.22 18.58 -2.66
N GLU A 126 9.67 17.99 -3.70
CA GLU A 126 8.58 18.56 -4.49
C GLU A 126 7.25 18.65 -3.73
N VAL A 127 7.05 17.81 -2.70
CA VAL A 127 5.80 17.71 -1.95
C VAL A 127 5.97 17.94 -0.45
N VAL A 128 7.18 18.29 0.01
CA VAL A 128 7.50 18.42 1.44
C VAL A 128 6.60 19.44 2.14
N GLU A 129 6.26 20.57 1.51
CA GLU A 129 5.35 21.57 2.07
C GLU A 129 3.96 20.98 2.37
N SER A 130 3.45 20.14 1.47
CA SER A 130 2.18 19.43 1.67
C SER A 130 2.28 18.44 2.83
N ILE A 131 3.39 17.71 2.94
CA ILE A 131 3.65 16.77 4.01
C ILE A 131 3.71 17.49 5.37
N GLU A 132 4.50 18.55 5.48
CA GLU A 132 4.61 19.36 6.71
C GLU A 132 3.26 19.93 7.14
N ARG A 133 2.46 20.38 6.18
CA ARG A 133 1.13 20.93 6.46
C ARG A 133 0.18 19.88 7.02
N ILE A 134 0.22 18.65 6.50
CA ILE A 134 -0.59 17.51 6.96
C ILE A 134 -0.12 17.07 8.35
N LEU A 135 1.20 16.93 8.55
CA LEU A 135 1.80 16.57 9.83
C LEU A 135 1.48 17.57 10.94
N THR A 136 1.54 18.87 10.63
CA THR A 136 1.19 19.96 11.58
C THR A 136 -0.27 19.87 12.05
N ALA A 137 -1.17 19.29 11.25
CA ALA A 137 -2.55 19.03 11.63
C ALA A 137 -2.73 17.76 12.48
N GLY A 138 -1.64 17.03 12.77
CA GLY A 138 -1.66 15.80 13.57
C GLY A 138 -1.98 14.52 12.79
N ILE A 139 -1.90 14.55 11.47
CA ILE A 139 -2.13 13.38 10.61
C ILE A 139 -0.78 12.73 10.29
N PRO A 140 -0.56 11.42 10.64
CA PRO A 140 0.68 10.73 10.32
C PRO A 140 0.86 10.55 8.80
N VAL A 141 2.08 10.73 8.31
CA VAL A 141 2.42 10.63 6.88
C VAL A 141 3.49 9.59 6.65
N MET A 142 3.26 8.72 5.67
CA MET A 142 4.25 7.82 5.06
C MET A 142 4.71 8.44 3.74
N GLY A 143 6.03 8.58 3.54
CA GLY A 143 6.60 9.00 2.27
C GLY A 143 6.68 7.87 1.25
N HIS A 144 6.90 8.22 -0.03
CA HIS A 144 7.13 7.23 -1.09
C HIS A 144 8.13 7.78 -2.11
N LEU A 145 9.27 7.12 -2.26
CA LEU A 145 10.38 7.51 -3.12
C LEU A 145 10.77 6.39 -4.11
N GLY A 146 11.54 6.74 -5.12
CA GLY A 146 11.97 5.86 -6.18
C GLY A 146 11.06 5.94 -7.40
N LEU A 147 10.54 4.81 -7.87
CA LEU A 147 9.45 4.82 -8.83
C LEU A 147 8.18 5.26 -8.12
N THR A 148 7.61 6.36 -8.55
CA THR A 148 6.33 6.87 -8.07
C THR A 148 5.30 6.71 -9.18
N PRO A 149 4.36 5.73 -9.10
CA PRO A 149 3.39 5.44 -10.16
C PRO A 149 2.56 6.63 -10.61
N GLN A 150 2.24 7.56 -9.72
CA GLN A 150 1.53 8.80 -10.07
C GLN A 150 2.33 9.70 -11.01
N SER A 151 3.64 9.54 -11.08
CA SER A 151 4.53 10.28 -11.99
C SER A 151 4.82 9.53 -13.30
N ILE A 152 4.06 8.49 -13.64
CA ILE A 152 4.34 7.60 -14.77
C ILE A 152 4.46 8.35 -16.11
N TYR A 153 3.64 9.36 -16.34
CA TYR A 153 3.71 10.16 -17.57
C TYR A 153 4.97 11.05 -17.64
N LYS A 154 5.53 11.45 -16.50
CA LYS A 154 6.82 12.14 -16.41
C LYS A 154 7.97 11.16 -16.70
N PHE A 155 7.89 9.94 -16.19
CA PHE A 155 8.94 8.93 -16.37
C PHE A 155 8.86 8.23 -17.73
N GLY A 156 7.66 8.10 -18.31
CA GLY A 156 7.39 7.40 -19.56
C GLY A 156 7.53 5.87 -19.50
N THR A 157 7.96 5.32 -18.36
CA THR A 157 8.21 3.88 -18.19
C THR A 157 8.25 3.47 -16.71
N TYR A 158 7.94 2.20 -16.44
CA TYR A 158 8.07 1.57 -15.13
C TYR A 158 9.46 0.96 -14.87
N THR A 159 10.53 1.52 -15.42
CA THR A 159 11.90 1.02 -15.19
C THR A 159 12.41 1.35 -13.79
N VAL A 160 13.46 0.63 -13.37
CA VAL A 160 14.18 0.90 -12.11
C VAL A 160 14.72 2.32 -12.10
N ARG A 161 14.45 3.07 -11.03
CA ARG A 161 14.85 4.48 -10.82
C ARG A 161 16.18 4.56 -10.07
N ALA A 162 16.73 5.76 -10.02
CA ALA A 162 17.93 6.09 -9.25
C ALA A 162 19.14 5.17 -9.55
N LYS A 163 19.36 4.86 -10.82
CA LYS A 163 20.55 4.14 -11.29
C LYS A 163 21.75 5.06 -11.47
N GLU A 164 21.50 6.32 -11.83
CA GLU A 164 22.52 7.34 -12.03
C GLU A 164 22.81 8.04 -10.70
N ASP A 165 24.04 8.44 -10.50
CA ASP A 165 24.54 8.98 -9.23
C ASP A 165 23.76 10.22 -8.76
N GLU A 166 23.35 11.11 -9.68
CA GLU A 166 22.58 12.31 -9.35
C GLU A 166 21.22 11.96 -8.80
N GLU A 167 20.49 11.03 -9.45
CA GLU A 167 19.17 10.58 -8.98
C GLU A 167 19.27 9.79 -7.66
N ALA A 168 20.34 8.99 -7.51
CA ALA A 168 20.63 8.25 -6.28
C ALA A 168 20.90 9.21 -5.12
N GLN A 169 21.73 10.24 -5.33
CA GLN A 169 22.02 11.24 -4.29
C GLN A 169 20.78 12.06 -3.91
N LYS A 170 19.95 12.43 -4.93
CA LYS A 170 18.66 13.09 -4.67
C LYS A 170 17.77 12.22 -3.80
N LEU A 171 17.67 10.92 -4.09
CA LEU A 171 16.81 10.00 -3.34
C LEU A 171 17.24 9.90 -1.87
N ILE A 172 18.54 9.81 -1.57
CA ILE A 172 19.08 9.82 -0.20
C ILE A 172 18.75 11.15 0.50
N THR A 173 18.91 12.26 -0.20
CA THR A 173 18.61 13.60 0.32
C THR A 173 17.13 13.74 0.63
N ASP A 174 16.27 13.30 -0.28
CA ASP A 174 14.81 13.33 -0.09
C ASP A 174 14.36 12.43 1.06
N ALA A 175 14.97 11.25 1.25
CA ALA A 175 14.65 10.38 2.37
C ALA A 175 14.91 11.05 3.73
N LYS A 176 16.07 11.72 3.86
CA LYS A 176 16.40 12.50 5.06
C LYS A 176 15.50 13.71 5.25
N LEU A 177 15.10 14.35 4.15
CA LEU A 177 14.16 15.47 4.18
C LEU A 177 12.79 15.04 4.69
N LEU A 178 12.29 13.90 4.20
CA LEU A 178 11.01 13.33 4.65
C LEU A 178 11.03 12.93 6.13
N GLU A 179 12.13 12.35 6.59
CA GLU A 179 12.34 12.06 8.01
C GLU A 179 12.36 13.35 8.84
N ALA A 180 13.13 14.35 8.43
CA ALA A 180 13.22 15.65 9.12
C ALA A 180 11.87 16.39 9.15
N ALA A 181 11.03 16.24 8.12
CA ALA A 181 9.67 16.75 8.09
C ALA A 181 8.74 16.05 9.09
N GLY A 182 9.07 14.81 9.51
CA GLY A 182 8.31 14.03 10.50
C GLY A 182 7.52 12.85 9.92
N CYS A 183 7.81 12.40 8.70
CA CYS A 183 7.25 11.15 8.20
C CYS A 183 7.61 9.99 9.14
N PHE A 184 6.67 9.06 9.36
CA PHE A 184 6.90 7.92 10.25
C PHE A 184 7.52 6.71 9.54
N ALA A 185 7.47 6.65 8.21
CA ALA A 185 8.07 5.61 7.38
C ALA A 185 8.19 6.08 5.93
N ILE A 186 8.97 5.38 5.11
CA ILE A 186 9.15 5.66 3.67
C ILE A 186 9.03 4.37 2.88
N VAL A 187 8.20 4.36 1.83
CA VAL A 187 8.22 3.33 0.80
C VAL A 187 9.34 3.60 -0.18
N LEU A 188 10.12 2.58 -0.53
CA LEU A 188 11.17 2.61 -1.56
C LEU A 188 10.77 1.66 -2.69
N GLU A 189 10.42 2.21 -3.86
CA GLU A 189 9.95 1.42 -4.99
C GLU A 189 10.94 1.39 -6.15
N LYS A 190 11.22 0.17 -6.64
CA LYS A 190 11.97 -0.11 -7.88
C LYS A 190 13.27 0.70 -8.00
N ILE A 191 14.12 0.60 -7.00
CA ILE A 191 15.46 1.18 -6.95
C ILE A 191 16.52 0.06 -6.79
N PRO A 192 17.80 0.32 -7.10
CA PRO A 192 18.86 -0.64 -6.83
C PRO A 192 18.93 -1.04 -5.36
N SER A 193 19.09 -2.34 -5.08
CA SER A 193 19.10 -2.86 -3.70
C SER A 193 20.23 -2.27 -2.84
N GLY A 194 21.41 -2.01 -3.42
CA GLY A 194 22.50 -1.35 -2.71
C GLY A 194 22.16 0.09 -2.30
N LEU A 195 21.41 0.82 -3.14
CA LEU A 195 20.92 2.16 -2.78
C LEU A 195 19.83 2.10 -1.70
N ALA A 196 18.90 1.14 -1.82
CA ALA A 196 17.89 0.94 -0.79
C ALA A 196 18.49 0.66 0.59
N LYS A 197 19.58 -0.15 0.64
CA LYS A 197 20.36 -0.37 1.85
C LYS A 197 20.93 0.92 2.41
N GLN A 198 21.61 1.72 1.57
CA GLN A 198 22.18 3.01 1.99
C GLN A 198 21.11 3.97 2.55
N VAL A 199 19.94 4.03 1.90
CA VAL A 199 18.82 4.84 2.39
C VAL A 199 18.36 4.33 3.74
N SER A 200 18.10 3.02 3.88
CA SER A 200 17.61 2.41 5.12
C SER A 200 18.55 2.61 6.30
N GLU A 201 19.86 2.61 6.05
CA GLU A 201 20.91 2.89 7.05
C GLU A 201 21.07 4.38 7.35
N SER A 202 20.58 5.27 6.48
CA SER A 202 20.75 6.73 6.61
C SER A 202 19.60 7.44 7.32
N VAL A 203 18.51 6.74 7.62
CA VAL A 203 17.32 7.26 8.32
C VAL A 203 16.96 6.37 9.51
N GLU A 204 16.39 6.97 10.54
CA GLU A 204 15.93 6.25 11.74
C GLU A 204 14.50 5.71 11.58
N ILE A 205 13.70 6.29 10.67
CA ILE A 205 12.34 5.83 10.40
C ILE A 205 12.33 4.57 9.52
N PRO A 206 11.31 3.68 9.65
CA PRO A 206 11.21 2.47 8.85
C PRO A 206 11.18 2.71 7.34
N THR A 207 11.90 1.88 6.59
CA THR A 207 11.83 1.81 5.13
C THR A 207 11.10 0.53 4.69
N ILE A 208 10.15 0.66 3.76
CA ILE A 208 9.34 -0.45 3.22
C ILE A 208 9.65 -0.61 1.74
N GLY A 209 10.23 -1.73 1.37
CA GLY A 209 10.65 -1.99 -0.01
C GLY A 209 9.57 -2.63 -0.88
N ILE A 210 9.54 -2.26 -2.15
CA ILE A 210 8.89 -2.99 -3.23
C ILE A 210 9.79 -2.94 -4.47
N GLY A 211 10.39 -4.07 -4.83
CA GLY A 211 11.41 -4.10 -5.88
C GLY A 211 12.67 -3.31 -5.53
N ALA A 212 13.00 -3.18 -4.25
CA ALA A 212 14.14 -2.45 -3.71
C ALA A 212 15.16 -3.36 -2.98
N GLY A 213 14.98 -4.68 -3.05
CA GLY A 213 15.86 -5.65 -2.37
C GLY A 213 15.41 -5.94 -0.93
N GLY A 214 16.20 -6.77 -0.22
CA GLY A 214 15.85 -7.32 1.10
C GLY A 214 16.35 -6.50 2.30
N ASP A 215 17.13 -5.45 2.10
CA ASP A 215 17.77 -4.68 3.17
C ASP A 215 16.87 -3.58 3.77
N CYS A 216 15.69 -3.31 3.20
CA CYS A 216 14.67 -2.47 3.82
C CYS A 216 14.14 -3.08 5.11
N ASP A 217 13.59 -2.27 6.00
CA ASP A 217 13.02 -2.71 7.29
C ASP A 217 11.73 -3.52 7.12
N GLY A 218 11.03 -3.32 6.01
CA GLY A 218 9.84 -4.09 5.64
C GLY A 218 9.69 -4.28 4.13
N GLN A 219 8.60 -4.97 3.74
CA GLN A 219 8.25 -5.21 2.34
C GLN A 219 6.76 -5.02 2.11
N VAL A 220 6.39 -4.49 0.94
CA VAL A 220 5.01 -4.38 0.50
C VAL A 220 4.80 -5.08 -0.85
N LEU A 221 3.64 -5.70 -1.03
CA LEU A 221 3.15 -6.20 -2.31
C LEU A 221 1.68 -5.81 -2.52
N VAL A 222 1.29 -5.71 -3.78
CA VAL A 222 -0.13 -5.66 -4.16
C VAL A 222 -0.73 -7.04 -3.95
N LEU A 223 -1.79 -7.13 -3.15
CA LEU A 223 -2.41 -8.40 -2.75
C LEU A 223 -2.86 -9.24 -3.96
N HIS A 224 -3.48 -8.60 -4.95
CA HIS A 224 -3.97 -9.27 -6.16
C HIS A 224 -2.84 -9.92 -6.96
N ASP A 225 -1.69 -9.24 -7.05
CA ASP A 225 -0.51 -9.76 -7.74
C ASP A 225 0.09 -10.93 -6.96
N MET A 226 0.22 -10.79 -5.64
CA MET A 226 0.77 -11.81 -4.73
C MET A 226 -0.05 -13.09 -4.74
N LEU A 227 -1.39 -12.95 -4.81
CA LEU A 227 -2.32 -14.08 -4.85
C LEU A 227 -2.50 -14.68 -6.27
N GLY A 228 -1.93 -14.06 -7.30
CA GLY A 228 -2.07 -14.50 -8.69
C GLY A 228 -3.49 -14.35 -9.23
N ILE A 229 -4.18 -13.26 -8.87
CA ILE A 229 -5.43 -12.83 -9.50
C ILE A 229 -5.10 -12.02 -10.76
N THR A 230 -4.09 -11.13 -10.67
CA THR A 230 -3.58 -10.34 -11.79
C THR A 230 -2.40 -11.09 -12.41
N THR A 231 -2.58 -11.67 -13.61
CA THR A 231 -1.55 -12.50 -14.25
C THR A 231 -0.77 -11.79 -15.33
N ASP A 232 -1.30 -10.73 -15.91
CA ASP A 232 -0.66 -9.94 -16.97
C ASP A 232 0.55 -9.14 -16.48
N PHE A 233 0.68 -8.93 -15.16
CA PHE A 233 1.78 -8.23 -14.53
C PHE A 233 2.70 -9.19 -13.79
N SER A 234 3.93 -9.39 -14.29
CA SER A 234 4.91 -10.32 -13.69
C SER A 234 6.32 -9.71 -13.61
N PRO A 235 6.53 -8.66 -12.80
CA PRO A 235 7.84 -8.07 -12.63
C PRO A 235 8.77 -9.02 -11.83
N ARG A 236 10.09 -8.85 -12.02
CA ARG A 236 11.11 -9.69 -11.35
C ARG A 236 10.99 -9.74 -9.82
N PHE A 237 10.49 -8.68 -9.18
CA PHE A 237 10.40 -8.59 -7.72
C PHE A 237 9.14 -9.26 -7.16
N LEU A 238 8.16 -9.58 -8.00
CA LEU A 238 6.92 -10.22 -7.58
C LEU A 238 7.13 -11.71 -7.34
N ARG A 239 6.83 -12.16 -6.13
CA ARG A 239 6.65 -13.57 -5.81
C ARG A 239 5.16 -13.84 -5.68
N ARG A 240 4.64 -14.73 -6.50
CA ARG A 240 3.28 -15.26 -6.33
C ARG A 240 3.29 -16.37 -5.28
N TYR A 241 2.40 -16.29 -4.33
CA TYR A 241 2.22 -17.27 -3.26
C TYR A 241 1.04 -18.20 -3.54
N LEU A 242 0.19 -17.84 -4.49
CA LEU A 242 -0.98 -18.59 -4.91
C LEU A 242 -1.25 -18.31 -6.40
N ASN A 243 -2.06 -19.14 -7.05
CA ASN A 243 -2.58 -18.95 -8.40
C ASN A 243 -4.11 -18.95 -8.35
N LEU A 244 -4.68 -17.84 -7.88
CA LEU A 244 -6.12 -17.73 -7.68
C LEU A 244 -6.88 -17.58 -9.00
N GLU A 245 -6.29 -17.06 -10.06
CA GLU A 245 -6.96 -16.96 -11.37
C GLU A 245 -7.47 -18.32 -11.82
N GLU A 246 -6.59 -19.34 -11.89
CA GLU A 246 -6.98 -20.70 -12.30
C GLU A 246 -8.02 -21.31 -11.35
N GLN A 247 -7.89 -21.11 -10.05
CA GLN A 247 -8.81 -21.66 -9.06
C GLN A 247 -10.20 -21.04 -9.17
N ILE A 248 -10.26 -19.71 -9.35
CA ILE A 248 -11.52 -18.98 -9.52
C ILE A 248 -12.19 -19.40 -10.85
N GLU A 249 -11.44 -19.45 -11.95
CA GLU A 249 -11.96 -19.91 -13.24
C GLU A 249 -12.49 -21.35 -13.16
N GLY A 250 -11.73 -22.25 -12.53
CA GLY A 250 -12.13 -23.64 -12.34
C GLY A 250 -13.44 -23.76 -11.56
N ALA A 251 -13.54 -23.05 -10.43
CA ALA A 251 -14.74 -23.04 -9.60
C ALA A 251 -15.97 -22.47 -10.36
N VAL A 252 -15.78 -21.39 -11.12
CA VAL A 252 -16.86 -20.79 -11.92
C VAL A 252 -17.29 -21.74 -13.05
N LYS A 253 -16.35 -22.41 -13.73
CA LYS A 253 -16.67 -23.42 -14.77
C LYS A 253 -17.48 -24.56 -14.17
N GLN A 254 -17.05 -25.11 -13.03
CA GLN A 254 -17.77 -26.19 -12.33
C GLN A 254 -19.20 -25.76 -11.97
N PHE A 255 -19.37 -24.58 -11.36
CA PHE A 255 -20.73 -24.05 -11.08
C PHE A 255 -21.60 -23.96 -12.34
N CYS A 256 -21.05 -23.50 -13.45
CA CYS A 256 -21.78 -23.44 -14.71
C CYS A 256 -22.20 -24.83 -15.24
N GLU A 257 -21.34 -25.84 -15.07
CA GLU A 257 -21.61 -27.22 -15.45
C GLU A 257 -22.69 -27.82 -14.58
N ASP A 258 -22.62 -27.68 -13.27
CA ASP A 258 -23.57 -28.22 -12.31
C ASP A 258 -24.99 -27.63 -12.54
N VAL A 259 -25.07 -26.30 -12.76
CA VAL A 259 -26.37 -25.66 -13.10
C VAL A 259 -26.96 -26.21 -14.40
N ARG A 260 -26.15 -26.39 -15.45
CA ARG A 260 -26.62 -26.91 -16.75
C ARG A 260 -27.02 -28.38 -16.68
N ALA A 261 -26.31 -29.15 -15.85
CA ALA A 261 -26.62 -30.56 -15.58
C ALA A 261 -27.83 -30.75 -14.64
N LYS A 262 -28.34 -29.67 -14.03
CA LYS A 262 -29.38 -29.69 -12.97
C LYS A 262 -28.93 -30.44 -11.72
N ASP A 263 -27.63 -30.42 -11.44
CA ASP A 263 -27.04 -30.95 -10.22
C ASP A 263 -27.05 -29.89 -9.09
N PHE A 264 -26.99 -28.60 -9.46
CA PHE A 264 -27.16 -27.48 -8.53
C PHE A 264 -28.39 -26.63 -8.92
N PRO A 265 -29.29 -26.25 -7.97
CA PRO A 265 -29.39 -26.82 -6.63
C PRO A 265 -30.01 -28.21 -6.64
N ASN A 266 -29.52 -29.09 -5.80
CA ASN A 266 -30.13 -30.41 -5.56
C ASN A 266 -31.18 -30.34 -4.42
N GLN A 267 -31.71 -31.53 -3.96
CA GLN A 267 -32.74 -31.57 -2.93
C GLN A 267 -32.28 -31.04 -1.58
N ASP A 268 -31.00 -31.19 -1.23
CA ASP A 268 -30.45 -30.74 0.05
C ASP A 268 -30.19 -29.22 0.06
N GLU A 269 -30.15 -28.61 -1.11
CA GLU A 269 -29.93 -27.19 -1.33
C GLU A 269 -31.21 -26.41 -1.66
N SER A 270 -32.37 -27.09 -1.64
CA SER A 270 -33.70 -26.55 -1.99
C SER A 270 -34.60 -26.42 -0.76
N TYR A 271 -35.44 -25.38 -0.74
CA TYR A 271 -36.43 -25.13 0.36
C TYR A 271 -37.83 -25.52 -0.05
#